data_7a4c537191caefe480021d1c8dec318a
#
_entry.id   7a4c537191caefe480021d1c8dec318a
#
_cell.length_a   1.000
_cell.length_b   1.000
_cell.length_c   1.000
_cell.angle_alpha   90.00
_cell.angle_beta   90.00
_cell.angle_gamma   90.00
#
_symmetry.space_group_name_H-M   'P 1'
#
loop_
_entity.id
_entity.type
_entity.pdbx_description
1 polymer ?
#
loop_
_entity_poly.entity_id
_entity_poly.type
_entity_poly.pdbx_seq_one_letter_code
_entity_poly.pdbx_strand_id
1 'polypeptide(L)'
;MTTWPQNRTAPQPDVAIRPACPGDGPALAVIMATRGGTPSDHAPAAHWLLDQAPVLVVAEVALPEGPEVVGWSGATQTPLHAGGPAQWLTAGLTVEPAFRRRGIGHRLLQAVIEAVGTLHGDALHSVVNARNAASIALHDLLGFTVLETGPCFAGIEFDGGVGVLLTRPTGASSSPPAAD
;
A
#
# COMPACT_ATOMS: atom_id res chain seq x y z
N MET A 1 -4.25 -41.14 -29.28
CA MET A 1 -4.96 -40.11 -28.47
C MET A 1 -4.13 -39.83 -27.27
N THR A 2 -3.34 -38.74 -27.31
CA THR A 2 -2.40 -38.37 -26.24
C THR A 2 -3.13 -37.39 -25.32
N THR A 3 -3.47 -37.85 -24.13
CA THR A 3 -4.07 -37.02 -23.09
C THR A 3 -3.02 -36.07 -22.55
N TRP A 4 -3.18 -34.77 -22.81
CA TRP A 4 -2.39 -33.67 -22.20
C TRP A 4 -2.64 -33.66 -20.70
N PRO A 5 -1.60 -33.63 -19.84
CA PRO A 5 -1.80 -33.53 -18.39
C PRO A 5 -2.42 -32.18 -18.08
N GLN A 6 -3.60 -32.21 -17.46
CA GLN A 6 -4.26 -31.05 -16.89
C GLN A 6 -3.31 -30.49 -15.81
N ASN A 7 -2.69 -29.35 -16.09
CA ASN A 7 -1.87 -28.61 -15.14
C ASN A 7 -2.83 -28.14 -14.00
N ARG A 8 -2.94 -28.92 -12.94
CA ARG A 8 -3.62 -28.51 -11.71
C ARG A 8 -2.76 -27.41 -11.11
N THR A 9 -3.15 -26.16 -11.35
CA THR A 9 -2.67 -25.01 -10.59
C THR A 9 -2.91 -25.35 -9.12
N ALA A 10 -1.84 -25.43 -8.31
CA ALA A 10 -1.97 -25.62 -6.88
C ALA A 10 -2.93 -24.53 -6.34
N PRO A 11 -3.85 -24.88 -5.42
CA PRO A 11 -4.75 -23.89 -4.85
C PRO A 11 -3.93 -22.72 -4.31
N GLN A 12 -4.25 -21.52 -4.78
CA GLN A 12 -3.60 -20.32 -4.23
C GLN A 12 -3.96 -20.25 -2.75
N PRO A 13 -2.97 -20.03 -1.86
CA PRO A 13 -3.26 -19.91 -0.45
C PRO A 13 -4.27 -18.77 -0.25
N ASP A 14 -5.21 -18.99 0.64
CA ASP A 14 -6.18 -17.97 1.00
C ASP A 14 -5.46 -16.79 1.65
N VAL A 15 -5.73 -15.59 1.15
CA VAL A 15 -5.11 -14.35 1.64
C VAL A 15 -6.17 -13.56 2.39
N ALA A 16 -5.94 -13.25 3.65
CA ALA A 16 -6.75 -12.33 4.42
C ALA A 16 -6.08 -10.95 4.47
N ILE A 17 -6.87 -9.88 4.32
CA ILE A 17 -6.42 -8.52 4.63
C ILE A 17 -7.05 -8.14 5.97
N ARG A 18 -6.23 -7.73 6.93
CA ARG A 18 -6.66 -7.34 8.27
C ARG A 18 -5.91 -6.12 8.78
N PRO A 19 -6.47 -5.39 9.75
CA PRO A 19 -5.70 -4.38 10.48
C PRO A 19 -4.44 -5.00 11.09
N ALA A 20 -3.35 -4.23 11.08
CA ALA A 20 -2.12 -4.64 11.75
C ALA A 20 -2.30 -4.60 13.27
N CYS A 21 -1.58 -5.46 13.97
CA CYS A 21 -1.55 -5.49 15.43
C CYS A 21 -0.09 -5.36 15.94
N PRO A 22 0.13 -5.04 17.21
CA PRO A 22 1.48 -4.87 17.76
C PRO A 22 2.43 -6.05 17.52
N GLY A 23 1.88 -7.27 17.43
CA GLY A 23 2.65 -8.49 17.16
C GLY A 23 3.21 -8.59 15.74
N ASP A 24 2.72 -7.78 14.79
CA ASP A 24 3.17 -7.80 13.39
C ASP A 24 4.51 -7.07 13.16
N GLY A 25 5.03 -6.37 14.17
CA GLY A 25 6.25 -5.56 14.04
C GLY A 25 7.43 -6.29 13.42
N PRO A 26 7.82 -7.48 13.89
CA PRO A 26 8.91 -8.25 13.28
C PRO A 26 8.64 -8.61 11.81
N ALA A 27 7.43 -9.03 11.47
CA ALA A 27 7.05 -9.37 10.10
C ALA A 27 7.08 -8.14 9.17
N LEU A 28 6.57 -6.99 9.64
CA LEU A 28 6.65 -5.71 8.91
C LEU A 28 8.10 -5.34 8.60
N ALA A 29 9.00 -5.44 9.59
CA ALA A 29 10.41 -5.12 9.40
C ALA A 29 11.08 -6.04 8.37
N VAL A 30 10.75 -7.35 8.38
CA VAL A 30 11.23 -8.32 7.39
C VAL A 30 10.73 -7.95 5.98
N ILE A 31 9.44 -7.65 5.83
CA ILE A 31 8.86 -7.29 4.53
C ILE A 31 9.45 -5.97 4.00
N MET A 32 9.65 -4.97 4.85
CA MET A 32 10.29 -3.71 4.48
C MET A 32 11.71 -3.94 3.96
N ALA A 33 12.48 -4.83 4.59
CA ALA A 33 13.83 -5.18 4.20
C ALA A 33 13.92 -5.82 2.80
N THR A 34 12.83 -6.35 2.25
CA THR A 34 12.79 -6.84 0.85
C THR A 34 13.03 -5.74 -0.19
N ARG A 35 12.98 -4.47 0.22
CA ARG A 35 13.26 -3.30 -0.62
C ARG A 35 14.68 -2.75 -0.43
N GLY A 36 15.45 -3.34 0.46
CA GLY A 36 16.83 -2.97 0.82
C GLY A 36 16.98 -2.81 2.33
N GLY A 37 18.23 -2.95 2.81
CA GLY A 37 18.55 -2.92 4.23
C GLY A 37 18.30 -4.27 4.92
N THR A 38 18.33 -4.25 6.23
CA THR A 38 18.06 -5.42 7.08
C THR A 38 16.78 -5.24 7.89
N PRO A 39 16.17 -6.30 8.44
CA PRO A 39 15.02 -6.17 9.33
C PRO A 39 15.30 -5.26 10.54
N SER A 40 16.54 -5.28 11.06
CA SER A 40 16.94 -4.41 12.18
C SER A 40 16.93 -2.93 11.81
N ASP A 41 17.27 -2.59 10.56
CA ASP A 41 17.22 -1.20 10.08
C ASP A 41 15.79 -0.69 9.97
N HIS A 42 14.83 -1.57 9.68
CA HIS A 42 13.42 -1.25 9.52
C HIS A 42 12.58 -1.39 10.79
N ALA A 43 13.10 -2.02 11.84
CA ALA A 43 12.35 -2.22 13.08
C ALA A 43 11.83 -0.92 13.72
N PRO A 44 12.59 0.20 13.77
CA PRO A 44 12.08 1.48 14.28
C PRO A 44 10.90 2.01 13.44
N ALA A 45 10.99 1.93 12.12
CA ALA A 45 9.91 2.38 11.21
C ALA A 45 8.65 1.51 11.34
N ALA A 46 8.81 0.18 11.47
CA ALA A 46 7.70 -0.75 11.70
C ALA A 46 6.98 -0.44 13.03
N HIS A 47 7.73 -0.21 14.11
CA HIS A 47 7.18 0.20 15.39
C HIS A 47 6.42 1.53 15.31
N TRP A 48 7.05 2.52 14.67
CA TRP A 48 6.42 3.83 14.50
C TRP A 48 5.09 3.74 13.75
N LEU A 49 5.04 2.93 12.68
CA LEU A 49 3.80 2.71 11.93
C LEU A 49 2.71 2.04 12.78
N LEU A 50 3.07 1.05 13.58
CA LEU A 50 2.12 0.37 14.48
C LEU A 50 1.55 1.31 15.54
N ASP A 51 2.35 2.27 16.02
CA ASP A 51 1.93 3.21 17.05
C ASP A 51 1.21 4.44 16.49
N GLN A 52 1.63 4.93 15.32
CA GLN A 52 1.26 6.26 14.86
C GLN A 52 0.42 6.29 13.59
N ALA A 53 0.43 5.22 12.76
CA ALA A 53 -0.33 5.23 11.52
C ALA A 53 -1.83 5.02 11.81
N PRO A 54 -2.70 5.98 11.45
CA PRO A 54 -4.15 5.83 11.64
C PRO A 54 -4.74 4.66 10.84
N VAL A 55 -4.10 4.30 9.73
CA VAL A 55 -4.45 3.15 8.91
C VAL A 55 -3.19 2.32 8.66
N LEU A 56 -3.21 1.07 9.11
CA LEU A 56 -2.17 0.08 8.81
C LEU A 56 -2.82 -1.28 8.65
N VAL A 57 -2.61 -1.90 7.50
CA VAL A 57 -3.19 -3.21 7.15
C VAL A 57 -2.09 -4.16 6.68
N VAL A 58 -2.30 -5.43 6.96
CA VAL A 58 -1.41 -6.52 6.54
C VAL A 58 -2.17 -7.54 5.70
N ALA A 59 -1.45 -8.20 4.81
CA ALA A 59 -1.90 -9.38 4.08
C ALA A 59 -1.33 -10.61 4.77
N GLU A 60 -2.21 -11.49 5.22
CA GLU A 60 -1.88 -12.73 5.90
C GLU A 60 -2.27 -13.92 5.04
N VAL A 61 -1.42 -14.92 4.95
CA VAL A 61 -1.65 -16.20 4.25
C VAL A 61 -1.72 -17.32 5.25
N ALA A 62 -2.69 -18.20 5.09
CA ALA A 62 -2.73 -19.44 5.85
C ALA A 62 -1.74 -20.44 5.23
N LEU A 63 -0.69 -20.80 5.97
CA LEU A 63 0.28 -21.82 5.62
C LEU A 63 0.15 -23.01 6.58
N PRO A 64 0.67 -24.20 6.21
CA PRO A 64 0.62 -25.39 7.08
C PRO A 64 1.29 -25.18 8.44
N GLU A 65 2.31 -24.33 8.50
CA GLU A 65 3.07 -24.00 9.72
C GLU A 65 2.37 -22.91 10.57
N GLY A 66 1.33 -22.30 10.06
CA GLY A 66 0.60 -21.20 10.67
C GLY A 66 0.43 -20.00 9.74
N PRO A 67 -0.35 -18.98 10.17
CA PRO A 67 -0.54 -17.77 9.39
C PRO A 67 0.76 -16.96 9.28
N GLU A 68 1.05 -16.43 8.09
CA GLU A 68 2.22 -15.63 7.82
C GLU A 68 1.82 -14.29 7.18
N VAL A 69 2.39 -13.19 7.67
CA VAL A 69 2.22 -11.87 7.06
C VAL A 69 3.16 -11.73 5.87
N VAL A 70 2.58 -11.51 4.67
CA VAL A 70 3.32 -11.48 3.40
C VAL A 70 3.25 -10.15 2.67
N GLY A 71 2.62 -9.16 3.28
CA GLY A 71 2.53 -7.81 2.72
C GLY A 71 1.89 -6.83 3.67
N TRP A 72 2.10 -5.55 3.41
CA TRP A 72 1.51 -4.48 4.18
C TRP A 72 1.25 -3.23 3.35
N SER A 73 0.33 -2.40 3.80
CA SER A 73 0.11 -1.03 3.36
C SER A 73 -0.51 -0.21 4.49
N GLY A 74 -0.50 1.11 4.36
CA GLY A 74 -1.09 1.99 5.35
C GLY A 74 -1.24 3.42 4.84
N ALA A 75 -1.77 4.29 5.68
CA ALA A 75 -1.87 5.72 5.42
C ALA A 75 -1.61 6.53 6.68
N THR A 76 -0.97 7.67 6.49
CA THR A 76 -0.68 8.68 7.52
C THR A 76 -1.19 10.04 7.05
N GLN A 77 -1.29 10.99 7.96
CA GLN A 77 -1.53 12.38 7.62
C GLN A 77 -0.20 13.12 7.56
N THR A 78 0.19 13.54 6.37
CA THR A 78 1.53 14.12 6.10
C THR A 78 1.41 15.27 5.11
N PRO A 79 2.11 16.41 5.32
CA PRO A 79 2.18 17.47 4.31
C PRO A 79 2.81 16.94 3.02
N LEU A 80 2.14 17.15 1.88
CA LEU A 80 2.67 16.73 0.58
C LEU A 80 3.81 17.63 0.11
N HIS A 81 3.78 18.90 0.50
CA HIS A 81 4.81 19.91 0.26
C HIS A 81 5.21 20.57 1.56
N ALA A 82 6.44 21.10 1.61
CA ALA A 82 6.95 21.79 2.78
C ALA A 82 6.04 22.96 3.18
N GLY A 83 5.61 22.99 4.45
CA GLY A 83 4.71 24.02 4.98
C GLY A 83 3.24 23.91 4.56
N GLY A 84 2.87 22.90 3.77
CA GLY A 84 1.48 22.64 3.40
C GLY A 84 0.68 21.96 4.52
N PRO A 85 -0.65 21.86 4.35
CA PRO A 85 -1.49 21.12 5.28
C PRO A 85 -1.22 19.61 5.20
N ALA A 86 -1.41 18.91 6.33
CA ALA A 86 -1.37 17.46 6.36
C ALA A 86 -2.52 16.88 5.55
N GLN A 87 -2.23 15.88 4.73
CA GLN A 87 -3.19 15.18 3.89
C GLN A 87 -2.98 13.67 4.01
N TRP A 88 -4.00 12.88 3.70
CA TRP A 88 -3.87 11.44 3.69
C TRP A 88 -2.89 10.98 2.61
N LEU A 89 -1.82 10.37 3.04
CA LEU A 89 -0.75 9.85 2.19
C LEU A 89 -0.52 8.38 2.49
N THR A 90 -0.37 7.55 1.46
CA THR A 90 0.03 6.14 1.65
C THR A 90 1.39 6.07 2.33
N ALA A 91 1.48 5.34 3.44
CA ALA A 91 2.72 5.16 4.20
C ALA A 91 3.70 4.19 3.51
N GLY A 92 3.20 3.40 2.57
CA GLY A 92 3.94 2.44 1.78
C GLY A 92 3.04 1.31 1.30
N LEU A 93 3.56 0.51 0.39
CA LEU A 93 2.94 -0.72 -0.10
C LEU A 93 4.04 -1.70 -0.46
N THR A 94 4.12 -2.81 0.25
CA THR A 94 5.12 -3.83 -0.02
C THR A 94 4.50 -5.22 0.10
N VAL A 95 4.76 -6.05 -0.89
CA VAL A 95 4.41 -7.48 -0.88
C VAL A 95 5.68 -8.28 -1.05
N GLU A 96 5.83 -9.31 -0.25
CA GLU A 96 6.97 -10.22 -0.29
C GLU A 96 7.18 -10.79 -1.70
N PRO A 97 8.40 -10.85 -2.22
CA PRO A 97 8.67 -11.26 -3.61
C PRO A 97 8.00 -12.57 -4.02
N ALA A 98 8.00 -13.59 -3.13
CA ALA A 98 7.40 -14.89 -3.40
C ALA A 98 5.87 -14.84 -3.58
N PHE A 99 5.20 -13.78 -3.08
CA PHE A 99 3.74 -13.62 -3.11
C PHE A 99 3.26 -12.53 -4.08
N ARG A 100 4.17 -11.90 -4.83
CA ARG A 100 3.80 -10.89 -5.85
C ARG A 100 3.02 -11.50 -7.01
N ARG A 101 2.35 -10.63 -7.77
CA ARG A 101 1.54 -10.97 -8.97
C ARG A 101 0.32 -11.86 -8.67
N ARG A 102 -0.14 -11.86 -7.42
CA ARG A 102 -1.34 -12.59 -6.95
C ARG A 102 -2.47 -11.66 -6.50
N GLY A 103 -2.45 -10.39 -6.90
CA GLY A 103 -3.48 -9.41 -6.54
C GLY A 103 -3.38 -8.86 -5.09
N ILE A 104 -2.40 -9.29 -4.29
CA ILE A 104 -2.28 -8.90 -2.87
C ILE A 104 -2.08 -7.39 -2.74
N GLY A 105 -1.22 -6.77 -3.55
CA GLY A 105 -1.01 -5.32 -3.52
C GLY A 105 -2.28 -4.53 -3.83
N HIS A 106 -3.10 -5.01 -4.76
CA HIS A 106 -4.41 -4.42 -5.08
C HIS A 106 -5.33 -4.47 -3.86
N ARG A 107 -5.45 -5.63 -3.21
CA ARG A 107 -6.31 -5.80 -2.03
C ARG A 107 -5.85 -4.97 -0.83
N LEU A 108 -4.54 -4.87 -0.61
CA LEU A 108 -3.96 -4.01 0.44
C LEU A 108 -4.29 -2.54 0.21
N LEU A 109 -4.03 -2.02 -0.99
CA LEU A 109 -4.27 -0.61 -1.29
C LEU A 109 -5.77 -0.29 -1.31
N GLN A 110 -6.61 -1.21 -1.79
CA GLN A 110 -8.07 -1.08 -1.72
C GLN A 110 -8.55 -0.97 -0.26
N ALA A 111 -8.04 -1.81 0.65
CA ALA A 111 -8.38 -1.75 2.06
C ALA A 111 -7.95 -0.42 2.72
N VAL A 112 -6.80 0.13 2.33
CA VAL A 112 -6.35 1.46 2.79
C VAL A 112 -7.30 2.56 2.31
N ILE A 113 -7.72 2.52 1.04
CA ILE A 113 -8.67 3.48 0.48
C ILE A 113 -9.99 3.47 1.25
N GLU A 114 -10.54 2.28 1.50
CA GLU A 114 -11.78 2.09 2.24
C GLU A 114 -11.66 2.59 3.69
N ALA A 115 -10.54 2.26 4.36
CA ALA A 115 -10.29 2.71 5.73
C ALA A 115 -10.17 4.24 5.83
N VAL A 116 -9.47 4.89 4.89
CA VAL A 116 -9.36 6.35 4.85
C VAL A 116 -10.74 6.99 4.60
N GLY A 117 -11.56 6.42 3.70
CA GLY A 117 -12.94 6.85 3.49
C GLY A 117 -13.81 6.75 4.76
N THR A 118 -13.66 5.67 5.52
CA THR A 118 -14.35 5.49 6.81
C THR A 118 -13.93 6.53 7.85
N LEU A 119 -12.70 7.01 7.80
CA LEU A 119 -12.18 8.09 8.63
C LEU A 119 -12.47 9.49 8.06
N HIS A 120 -13.43 9.60 7.13
CA HIS A 120 -13.84 10.85 6.48
C HIS A 120 -12.70 11.59 5.77
N GLY A 121 -11.70 10.88 5.29
CA GLY A 121 -10.71 11.46 4.39
C GLY A 121 -11.34 11.72 3.02
N ASP A 122 -11.19 12.92 2.48
CA ASP A 122 -11.78 13.30 1.17
C ASP A 122 -11.03 12.67 0.00
N ALA A 123 -9.71 12.54 0.15
CA ALA A 123 -8.84 11.95 -0.84
C ALA A 123 -7.65 11.24 -0.20
N LEU A 124 -7.17 10.18 -0.86
CA LEU A 124 -5.91 9.51 -0.55
C LEU A 124 -4.88 9.88 -1.62
N HIS A 125 -3.70 10.29 -1.18
CA HIS A 125 -2.56 10.56 -2.03
C HIS A 125 -1.56 9.41 -1.97
N SER A 126 -0.76 9.28 -3.00
CA SER A 126 0.36 8.33 -3.04
C SER A 126 1.53 8.94 -3.78
N VAL A 127 2.73 8.63 -3.33
CA VAL A 127 3.97 9.10 -3.95
C VAL A 127 4.74 7.89 -4.46
N VAL A 128 5.01 7.89 -5.76
CA VAL A 128 5.62 6.75 -6.45
C VAL A 128 6.81 7.24 -7.28
N ASN A 129 7.93 6.49 -7.24
CA ASN A 129 9.04 6.75 -8.16
C ASN A 129 8.55 6.57 -9.61
N ALA A 130 8.82 7.54 -10.48
CA ALA A 130 8.39 7.50 -11.89
C ALA A 130 8.91 6.27 -12.66
N ARG A 131 9.99 5.64 -12.19
CA ARG A 131 10.54 4.39 -12.75
C ARG A 131 9.80 3.14 -12.30
N ASN A 132 8.92 3.24 -11.30
CA ASN A 132 8.16 2.09 -10.79
C ASN A 132 6.84 1.91 -11.55
N ALA A 133 6.94 1.47 -12.81
CA ALA A 133 5.78 1.26 -13.68
C ALA A 133 4.74 0.30 -13.08
N ALA A 134 5.17 -0.71 -12.32
CA ALA A 134 4.25 -1.66 -11.70
C ALA A 134 3.38 -1.00 -10.62
N SER A 135 3.97 -0.11 -9.80
CA SER A 135 3.22 0.65 -8.80
C SER A 135 2.29 1.66 -9.45
N ILE A 136 2.74 2.38 -10.48
CA ILE A 136 1.91 3.34 -11.22
C ILE A 136 0.69 2.64 -11.82
N ALA A 137 0.90 1.50 -12.51
CA ALA A 137 -0.20 0.72 -13.10
C ALA A 137 -1.19 0.19 -12.04
N LEU A 138 -0.70 -0.19 -10.85
CA LEU A 138 -1.57 -0.61 -9.75
C LEU A 138 -2.44 0.55 -9.24
N HIS A 139 -1.87 1.74 -9.09
CA HIS A 139 -2.60 2.92 -8.66
C HIS A 139 -3.63 3.35 -9.72
N ASP A 140 -3.26 3.36 -11.00
CA ASP A 140 -4.17 3.65 -12.11
C ASP A 140 -5.37 2.69 -12.13
N LEU A 141 -5.14 1.38 -11.98
CA LEU A 141 -6.18 0.36 -11.87
C LEU A 141 -7.15 0.63 -10.71
N LEU A 142 -6.69 1.26 -9.63
CA LEU A 142 -7.49 1.63 -8.46
C LEU A 142 -8.07 3.06 -8.57
N GLY A 143 -7.97 3.71 -9.73
CA GLY A 143 -8.58 5.01 -9.99
C GLY A 143 -7.80 6.21 -9.43
N PHE A 144 -6.52 6.05 -9.15
CA PHE A 144 -5.65 7.20 -8.87
C PHE A 144 -5.32 7.92 -10.18
N THR A 145 -5.25 9.22 -10.11
CA THR A 145 -4.82 10.10 -11.21
C THR A 145 -3.55 10.84 -10.82
N VAL A 146 -2.75 11.20 -11.82
CA VAL A 146 -1.54 12.01 -11.60
C VAL A 146 -1.96 13.44 -11.24
N LEU A 147 -1.50 13.90 -10.07
CA LEU A 147 -1.68 15.26 -9.62
C LEU A 147 -0.49 16.14 -10.01
N GLU A 148 0.73 15.63 -9.80
CA GLU A 148 1.96 16.37 -10.02
C GLU A 148 3.14 15.42 -10.25
N THR A 149 4.20 15.92 -10.89
CA THR A 149 5.50 15.24 -11.00
C THR A 149 6.59 16.17 -10.52
N GLY A 150 7.54 15.66 -9.74
CA GLY A 150 8.60 16.49 -9.17
C GLY A 150 9.70 15.69 -8.48
N PRO A 151 10.76 16.37 -8.03
CA PRO A 151 11.91 15.71 -7.44
C PRO A 151 11.69 15.25 -5.99
N CYS A 152 10.73 15.85 -5.27
CA CYS A 152 10.49 15.59 -3.87
C CYS A 152 9.01 15.83 -3.51
N PHE A 153 8.41 14.89 -2.80
CA PHE A 153 7.08 15.01 -2.19
C PHE A 153 7.10 14.39 -0.80
N ALA A 154 6.45 15.05 0.16
CA ALA A 154 6.38 14.59 1.56
C ALA A 154 7.77 14.31 2.16
N GLY A 155 8.80 15.04 1.75
CA GLY A 155 10.18 14.83 2.19
C GLY A 155 10.87 13.61 1.56
N ILE A 156 10.22 12.93 0.61
CA ILE A 156 10.76 11.77 -0.08
C ILE A 156 11.43 12.21 -1.39
N GLU A 157 12.72 11.95 -1.51
CA GLU A 157 13.49 12.08 -2.75
C GLU A 157 13.49 10.76 -3.53
N PHE A 158 13.63 10.83 -4.85
CA PHE A 158 13.51 9.66 -5.72
C PHE A 158 14.81 9.35 -6.45
N ASP A 159 15.17 8.06 -6.49
CA ASP A 159 16.23 7.57 -7.37
C ASP A 159 15.88 7.89 -8.82
N GLY A 160 16.72 8.70 -9.45
CA GLY A 160 16.47 9.23 -10.80
C GLY A 160 15.75 10.57 -10.82
N GLY A 161 15.52 11.20 -9.66
CA GLY A 161 15.12 12.60 -9.50
C GLY A 161 13.67 12.92 -9.86
N VAL A 162 12.81 11.91 -10.12
CA VAL A 162 11.41 12.15 -10.48
C VAL A 162 10.47 11.22 -9.72
N GLY A 163 9.61 11.83 -8.91
CA GLY A 163 8.44 11.21 -8.31
C GLY A 163 7.16 11.60 -9.03
N VAL A 164 6.14 10.78 -8.86
CA VAL A 164 4.77 11.03 -9.30
C VAL A 164 3.89 11.10 -8.05
N LEU A 165 3.27 12.24 -7.83
CA LEU A 165 2.23 12.42 -6.84
C LEU A 165 0.90 12.05 -7.47
N LEU A 166 0.25 11.07 -6.89
CA LEU A 166 -1.02 10.52 -7.33
C LEU A 166 -2.10 10.90 -6.31
N THR A 167 -3.34 11.06 -6.77
CA THR A 167 -4.49 11.33 -5.93
C THR A 167 -5.69 10.51 -6.35
N ARG A 168 -6.51 10.12 -5.37
CA ARG A 168 -7.78 9.44 -5.56
C ARG A 168 -8.79 9.92 -4.53
N PRO A 169 -10.00 10.39 -4.94
CA PRO A 169 -11.11 10.62 -4.03
C PRO A 169 -11.50 9.32 -3.31
N THR A 170 -11.83 9.40 -2.02
CA THR A 170 -12.19 8.23 -1.20
C THR A 170 -13.70 7.96 -1.15
N GLY A 171 -14.49 8.75 -1.87
CA GLY A 171 -15.93 8.53 -2.03
C GLY A 171 -16.81 9.07 -0.89
N ALA A 172 -16.27 9.80 0.07
CA ALA A 172 -17.05 10.39 1.15
C ALA A 172 -17.85 11.65 0.74
N SER A 173 -17.75 12.12 -0.50
CA SER A 173 -18.45 13.35 -0.93
C SER A 173 -18.87 13.27 -2.39
N SER A 174 -20.00 12.60 -2.66
CA SER A 174 -20.79 12.88 -3.86
C SER A 174 -22.27 13.03 -3.49
N SER A 175 -22.58 14.11 -2.78
CA SER A 175 -23.91 14.69 -2.93
C SER A 175 -23.93 15.40 -4.27
N PRO A 176 -24.85 15.06 -5.20
CA PRO A 176 -25.01 15.85 -6.42
C PRO A 176 -25.42 17.27 -6.03
N PRO A 177 -25.02 18.30 -6.79
CA PRO A 177 -25.53 19.65 -6.58
C PRO A 177 -27.05 19.61 -6.71
N ALA A 178 -27.73 20.17 -5.72
CA ALA A 178 -29.16 20.40 -5.80
C ALA A 178 -29.43 21.24 -7.08
N ALA A 179 -30.21 20.68 -7.98
CA ALA A 179 -30.73 21.44 -9.11
C ALA A 179 -31.76 22.44 -8.58
N ASP A 180 -31.48 23.73 -8.74
CA ASP A 180 -32.46 24.80 -8.70
C ASP A 180 -33.25 24.88 -10.00
#